data_5953db34a42a7b49fdcde22f76f010b4
#
_entry.id   5953db34a42a7b49fdcde22f76f010b4
#
_cell.length_a   1.000
_cell.length_b   1.000
_cell.length_c   1.000
_cell.angle_alpha   90.00
_cell.angle_beta   90.00
_cell.angle_gamma   90.00
#
_symmetry.space_group_name_H-M   'P 1'
#
loop_
_entity.id
_entity.type
_entity.pdbx_description
1 polymer ?
#
loop_
_entity_poly.entity_id
_entity_poly.type
_entity_poly.pdbx_seq_one_letter_code
_entity_poly.pdbx_strand_id
1 'polypeptide(L)'
;MKKKLIALVCAASLALSLAACGTTGQTGAADTDTNTNTVQAVSAEVSLEGATTLTFTDSGVAASDGDYTGYAVEGTAVTIDGAGTYILTGTCGDGSVTVKKGTIGVTLVLNGLDLTNADTAPITCNKSTEVTIYAAPGSANVLTDSEQNNDGEYPDNENAENAVVKCKDGSRVVLCGTGSLTVNAKGKNGIKSGATTAEEGEASLTIRELTLTIDAPVNDAVNAEQLLNVESGTVTISAGDDALHSDLTLNVGAAGTDGPTIVISACYEGIEGATLNICSGDITINATDDCLNAANGDLSGYDFAMNISGGTIVAYTSGGDGFDSNGSLNISGGSVTVWSANSADNQPLDADGAISISGGTVLAAGGSSGMDMKLSAEQPCVTFSFGGMGGFGGGSGGSSLAKGSAFAIAGGDTAVYSGEALCNAGFVFFSSADLTADSSYDLTSGGSTVATATAQAGSVQTGMGGGPGGMGDFQPGQMPDGDFDPGDRPTPPSGGFQPGTKQ
;
A
#
# COMPACT_ATOMS: atom_id res chain seq x y z
N MET A 1 15.57 12.24 -27.01
CA MET A 1 16.80 12.58 -26.26
C MET A 1 16.52 12.95 -24.80
N LYS A 2 15.31 12.74 -24.27
CA LYS A 2 14.94 13.03 -22.85
C LYS A 2 15.01 11.80 -21.92
N LYS A 3 15.10 10.57 -22.48
CA LYS A 3 15.08 9.31 -21.70
C LYS A 3 16.40 8.88 -21.07
N LYS A 4 17.52 9.56 -21.27
CA LYS A 4 18.84 9.17 -20.73
C LYS A 4 19.29 9.95 -19.49
N LEU A 5 18.54 10.96 -19.04
CA LEU A 5 18.93 11.77 -17.88
C LEU A 5 18.32 11.27 -16.56
N ILE A 6 17.22 10.52 -16.63
CA ILE A 6 16.49 10.04 -15.45
C ILE A 6 17.25 8.93 -14.72
N ALA A 7 17.98 8.08 -15.45
CA ALA A 7 18.74 6.96 -14.86
C ALA A 7 19.94 7.35 -13.96
N LEU A 8 20.41 8.60 -14.01
CA LEU A 8 21.60 9.03 -13.26
C LEU A 8 21.27 9.68 -11.91
N VAL A 9 20.03 10.12 -11.71
CA VAL A 9 19.60 10.75 -10.44
C VAL A 9 19.13 9.70 -9.43
N CYS A 10 18.62 8.55 -9.89
CA CYS A 10 18.16 7.47 -9.01
C CYS A 10 19.27 6.77 -8.21
N ALA A 11 20.53 6.83 -8.65
CA ALA A 11 21.65 6.13 -7.97
C ALA A 11 22.14 6.85 -6.70
N ALA A 12 21.81 8.12 -6.49
CA ALA A 12 22.30 8.89 -5.34
C ALA A 12 21.31 8.88 -4.15
N SER A 13 20.03 8.63 -4.39
CA SER A 13 18.99 8.60 -3.34
C SER A 13 18.86 7.24 -2.64
N LEU A 14 19.42 6.17 -3.24
CA LEU A 14 19.37 4.81 -2.66
C LEU A 14 20.19 4.63 -1.37
N ALA A 15 21.07 5.58 -1.03
CA ALA A 15 21.95 5.46 0.14
C ALA A 15 21.32 5.92 1.46
N LEU A 16 20.16 6.63 1.44
CA LEU A 16 19.51 7.11 2.66
C LEU A 16 18.30 6.28 3.12
N SER A 17 17.70 5.47 2.26
CA SER A 17 16.53 4.67 2.63
C SER A 17 16.86 3.34 3.34
N LEU A 18 18.12 2.90 3.34
CA LEU A 18 18.58 1.66 4.02
C LEU A 18 18.74 1.80 5.54
N ALA A 19 18.55 2.98 6.13
CA ALA A 19 18.71 3.19 7.56
C ALA A 19 17.47 2.83 8.41
N ALA A 20 16.31 2.59 7.79
CA ALA A 20 15.07 2.34 8.53
C ALA A 20 14.84 0.87 8.92
N CYS A 21 15.41 -0.10 8.19
CA CYS A 21 15.23 -1.53 8.47
C CYS A 21 16.53 -2.36 8.44
N GLY A 22 17.65 -1.80 8.91
CA GLY A 22 18.96 -2.50 8.91
C GLY A 22 19.10 -3.51 10.03
N THR A 23 19.05 -4.80 9.73
CA THR A 23 19.56 -5.86 10.62
C THR A 23 21.08 -5.87 10.60
N THR A 24 21.75 -5.37 11.64
CA THR A 24 23.16 -5.64 11.87
C THR A 24 23.31 -6.86 12.74
N GLY A 25 23.58 -8.00 12.13
CA GLY A 25 24.15 -9.14 12.85
C GLY A 25 25.57 -8.82 13.28
N GLN A 26 25.81 -8.62 14.57
CA GLN A 26 27.14 -8.65 15.16
C GLN A 26 27.13 -9.45 16.44
N THR A 27 27.86 -10.57 16.41
CA THR A 27 28.17 -11.40 17.57
C THR A 27 29.21 -10.72 18.44
N GLY A 28 28.94 -10.56 19.74
CA GLY A 28 29.99 -10.16 20.71
C GLY A 28 29.46 -9.69 22.05
N ALA A 29 29.56 -10.57 23.05
CA ALA A 29 29.69 -10.36 24.50
C ALA A 29 28.82 -9.31 25.22
N ALA A 30 28.15 -9.81 26.26
CA ALA A 30 27.35 -9.11 27.24
C ALA A 30 28.04 -7.89 27.86
N ASP A 31 27.31 -6.79 27.89
CA ASP A 31 27.42 -5.83 28.98
C ASP A 31 26.03 -5.29 29.29
N THR A 32 25.68 -5.43 30.55
CA THR A 32 24.39 -5.04 31.12
C THR A 32 24.38 -3.53 31.34
N ASP A 33 23.75 -2.78 30.48
CA ASP A 33 23.28 -1.44 30.85
C ASP A 33 21.87 -1.20 30.29
N THR A 34 20.91 -1.23 31.22
CA THR A 34 19.51 -0.97 30.96
C THR A 34 19.32 0.53 30.73
N ASN A 35 19.40 0.96 29.48
CA ASN A 35 18.90 2.28 29.10
C ASN A 35 17.85 2.10 28.01
N THR A 36 16.61 1.87 28.43
CA THR A 36 15.44 1.90 27.58
C THR A 36 15.16 3.35 27.18
N ASN A 37 15.86 3.83 26.16
CA ASN A 37 15.44 5.01 25.43
C ASN A 37 14.26 4.60 24.53
N THR A 38 13.05 4.62 25.10
CA THR A 38 11.84 4.78 24.31
C THR A 38 11.94 6.14 23.61
N VAL A 39 12.26 6.12 22.33
CA VAL A 39 12.07 7.29 21.47
C VAL A 39 10.54 7.45 21.34
N GLN A 40 9.94 8.17 22.29
CA GLN A 40 8.63 8.75 22.04
C GLN A 40 8.83 9.74 20.88
N ALA A 41 8.11 9.52 19.80
CA ALA A 41 7.95 10.52 18.76
C ALA A 41 7.36 11.76 19.45
N VAL A 42 8.19 12.77 19.71
CA VAL A 42 7.73 14.02 20.27
C VAL A 42 6.91 14.67 19.17
N SER A 43 5.59 14.76 19.34
CA SER A 43 4.76 15.61 18.52
C SER A 43 5.34 17.01 18.63
N ALA A 44 5.89 17.52 17.55
CA ALA A 44 6.33 18.92 17.51
C ALA A 44 5.07 19.77 17.57
N GLU A 45 4.73 20.26 18.78
CA GLU A 45 3.66 21.26 18.90
C GLU A 45 4.01 22.42 17.99
N VAL A 46 3.15 22.69 17.01
CA VAL A 46 3.30 23.84 16.13
C VAL A 46 3.09 25.09 16.95
N SER A 47 4.08 25.98 16.95
CA SER A 47 3.95 27.28 17.61
C SER A 47 2.92 28.13 16.88
N LEU A 48 1.91 28.59 17.62
CA LEU A 48 0.91 29.55 17.12
C LEU A 48 1.27 30.99 17.44
N GLU A 49 2.44 31.24 18.04
CA GLU A 49 2.92 32.61 18.33
C GLU A 49 3.19 33.37 17.03
N GLY A 50 2.58 34.52 16.88
CA GLY A 50 2.69 35.31 15.64
C GLY A 50 1.94 34.76 14.43
N ALA A 51 1.07 33.76 14.63
CA ALA A 51 0.29 33.19 13.55
C ALA A 51 -0.78 34.16 13.02
N THR A 52 -0.95 34.20 11.71
CA THR A 52 -2.05 34.93 11.06
C THR A 52 -3.28 34.03 10.93
N THR A 53 -4.41 34.45 11.46
CA THR A 53 -5.69 33.74 11.25
C THR A 53 -6.39 34.23 10.00
N LEU A 54 -6.72 33.28 9.12
CA LEU A 54 -7.47 33.48 7.87
C LEU A 54 -8.84 32.80 8.02
N THR A 55 -9.89 33.62 8.18
CA THR A 55 -11.26 33.11 8.36
C THR A 55 -12.01 33.14 7.03
N PHE A 56 -12.34 31.97 6.54
CA PHE A 56 -13.05 31.74 5.27
C PHE A 56 -14.54 31.86 5.43
N THR A 57 -15.19 32.54 4.50
CA THR A 57 -16.64 32.60 4.31
C THR A 57 -16.96 32.64 2.81
N ASP A 58 -18.19 32.38 2.39
CA ASP A 58 -18.60 32.49 0.98
C ASP A 58 -18.48 33.92 0.41
N SER A 59 -18.33 34.93 1.24
CA SER A 59 -18.17 36.32 0.83
C SER A 59 -16.73 36.80 0.75
N GLY A 60 -15.77 35.99 1.19
CA GLY A 60 -14.35 36.31 1.20
C GLY A 60 -13.62 35.82 2.44
N VAL A 61 -12.32 36.13 2.51
CA VAL A 61 -11.44 35.75 3.62
C VAL A 61 -11.07 36.98 4.43
N ALA A 62 -11.27 36.89 5.75
CA ALA A 62 -10.84 37.92 6.70
C ALA A 62 -9.54 37.49 7.40
N ALA A 63 -8.54 38.39 7.43
CA ALA A 63 -7.29 38.17 8.15
C ALA A 63 -7.29 38.87 9.52
N SER A 64 -6.63 38.28 10.52
CA SER A 64 -6.56 38.80 11.89
C SER A 64 -5.68 40.04 12.04
N ASP A 65 -4.71 40.21 11.14
CA ASP A 65 -3.84 41.38 11.07
C ASP A 65 -3.84 41.94 9.66
N GLY A 66 -3.92 43.25 9.57
CA GLY A 66 -3.99 43.97 8.28
C GLY A 66 -2.64 44.25 7.63
N ASP A 67 -1.51 43.94 8.28
CA ASP A 67 -0.18 44.39 7.86
C ASP A 67 0.78 43.25 7.48
N TYR A 68 0.34 42.01 7.43
CA TYR A 68 1.20 40.86 7.11
C TYR A 68 1.53 40.83 5.61
N THR A 69 2.82 40.61 5.27
CA THR A 69 3.33 40.69 3.90
C THR A 69 3.55 39.32 3.24
N GLY A 70 3.22 38.21 3.91
CA GLY A 70 3.48 36.86 3.42
C GLY A 70 2.29 36.16 2.77
N TYR A 71 1.19 36.90 2.51
CA TYR A 71 0.00 36.36 1.85
C TYR A 71 -0.76 37.46 1.11
N ALA A 72 -1.61 37.03 0.18
CA ALA A 72 -2.56 37.89 -0.51
C ALA A 72 -3.95 37.22 -0.51
N VAL A 73 -5.01 38.02 -0.40
CA VAL A 73 -6.40 37.57 -0.49
C VAL A 73 -7.06 38.19 -1.69
N GLU A 74 -7.68 37.35 -2.53
CA GLU A 74 -8.52 37.79 -3.65
C GLU A 74 -9.87 37.05 -3.58
N GLY A 75 -10.89 37.72 -3.07
CA GLY A 75 -12.18 37.09 -2.80
C GLY A 75 -12.08 35.98 -1.77
N THR A 76 -12.34 34.75 -2.18
CA THR A 76 -12.25 33.52 -1.39
C THR A 76 -10.92 32.76 -1.61
N ALA A 77 -10.03 33.27 -2.46
CA ALA A 77 -8.74 32.67 -2.73
C ALA A 77 -7.64 33.34 -1.90
N VAL A 78 -6.74 32.52 -1.34
CA VAL A 78 -5.57 32.94 -0.58
C VAL A 78 -4.31 32.44 -1.29
N THR A 79 -3.37 33.36 -1.52
CA THR A 79 -2.01 33.01 -1.99
C THR A 79 -1.03 33.30 -0.88
N ILE A 80 -0.24 32.29 -0.48
CA ILE A 80 0.80 32.39 0.54
C ILE A 80 2.16 32.45 -0.16
N ASP A 81 2.94 33.50 0.07
CA ASP A 81 4.25 33.72 -0.54
C ASP A 81 5.35 34.02 0.49
N GLY A 82 5.07 33.88 1.77
CA GLY A 82 6.02 34.07 2.87
C GLY A 82 6.01 32.90 3.86
N ALA A 83 7.17 32.62 4.46
CA ALA A 83 7.28 31.70 5.59
C ALA A 83 6.43 32.18 6.76
N GLY A 84 5.84 31.26 7.51
CA GLY A 84 5.04 31.59 8.69
C GLY A 84 3.96 30.56 9.00
N THR A 85 3.22 30.83 10.08
CA THR A 85 2.09 30.01 10.52
C THR A 85 0.77 30.72 10.18
N TYR A 86 -0.07 30.04 9.42
CA TYR A 86 -1.37 30.52 8.96
C TYR A 86 -2.47 29.62 9.50
N ILE A 87 -3.31 30.17 10.37
CA ILE A 87 -4.46 29.44 10.92
C ILE A 87 -5.65 29.60 9.97
N LEU A 88 -6.08 28.51 9.38
CA LEU A 88 -7.19 28.45 8.43
C LEU A 88 -8.44 27.95 9.17
N THR A 89 -9.51 28.72 9.13
CA THR A 89 -10.75 28.42 9.84
C THR A 89 -11.96 28.90 9.07
N GLY A 90 -13.15 28.43 9.44
CA GLY A 90 -14.42 28.84 8.85
C GLY A 90 -14.91 27.93 7.74
N THR A 91 -15.97 28.34 7.05
CA THR A 91 -16.65 27.55 6.00
C THR A 91 -16.75 28.37 4.74
N CYS A 92 -16.35 27.78 3.60
CA CYS A 92 -16.45 28.41 2.29
C CYS A 92 -16.74 27.36 1.22
N GLY A 93 -17.84 27.58 0.48
CA GLY A 93 -18.31 26.68 -0.58
C GLY A 93 -17.53 26.76 -1.89
N ASP A 94 -16.69 27.81 -2.07
CA ASP A 94 -15.83 27.98 -3.24
C ASP A 94 -14.62 28.84 -2.89
N GLY A 95 -13.58 28.21 -2.32
CA GLY A 95 -12.38 28.90 -1.88
C GLY A 95 -11.11 28.06 -2.09
N SER A 96 -9.93 28.71 -2.02
CA SER A 96 -8.67 28.03 -2.20
C SER A 96 -7.53 28.63 -1.40
N VAL A 97 -6.51 27.80 -1.11
CA VAL A 97 -5.22 28.21 -0.53
C VAL A 97 -4.11 27.72 -1.44
N THR A 98 -3.32 28.63 -1.98
CA THR A 98 -2.19 28.29 -2.84
C THR A 98 -0.88 28.76 -2.18
N VAL A 99 0.02 27.84 -1.87
CA VAL A 99 1.40 28.17 -1.49
C VAL A 99 2.21 28.37 -2.75
N LYS A 100 2.79 29.57 -2.91
CA LYS A 100 3.50 29.98 -4.12
C LYS A 100 4.79 29.19 -4.31
N LYS A 101 5.16 28.98 -5.57
CA LYS A 101 6.41 28.29 -5.94
C LYS A 101 7.63 28.81 -5.16
N GLY A 102 8.40 27.89 -4.61
CA GLY A 102 9.65 28.17 -3.89
C GLY A 102 9.48 28.74 -2.48
N THR A 103 8.22 28.84 -1.97
CA THR A 103 7.99 29.25 -0.59
C THR A 103 8.25 28.09 0.37
N ILE A 104 9.13 28.30 1.33
CA ILE A 104 9.53 27.31 2.33
C ILE A 104 9.20 27.78 3.75
N GLY A 105 9.08 26.85 4.69
CA GLY A 105 8.80 27.16 6.10
C GLY A 105 7.37 27.65 6.33
N VAL A 106 6.40 27.11 5.57
CA VAL A 106 4.98 27.41 5.70
C VAL A 106 4.31 26.36 6.58
N THR A 107 3.53 26.82 7.56
CA THR A 107 2.64 25.96 8.35
C THR A 107 1.19 26.41 8.16
N LEU A 108 0.37 25.54 7.56
CA LEU A 108 -1.07 25.70 7.43
C LEU A 108 -1.75 24.97 8.60
N VAL A 109 -2.25 25.71 9.58
CA VAL A 109 -2.96 25.15 10.73
C VAL A 109 -4.45 25.10 10.41
N LEU A 110 -4.97 23.90 10.17
CA LEU A 110 -6.40 23.69 9.95
C LEU A 110 -7.11 23.65 11.31
N ASN A 111 -7.98 24.60 11.57
CA ASN A 111 -8.67 24.77 12.85
C ASN A 111 -10.18 25.00 12.65
N GLY A 112 -10.90 23.91 12.35
CA GLY A 112 -12.32 23.96 12.02
C GLY A 112 -12.56 24.59 10.64
N LEU A 113 -11.74 24.20 9.67
CA LEU A 113 -11.88 24.59 8.27
C LEU A 113 -12.79 23.62 7.53
N ASP A 114 -13.81 24.15 6.84
CA ASP A 114 -14.62 23.44 5.87
C ASP A 114 -14.53 24.19 4.53
N LEU A 115 -13.66 23.69 3.64
CA LEU A 115 -13.29 24.37 2.40
C LEU A 115 -13.62 23.49 1.20
N THR A 116 -14.51 23.97 0.36
CA THR A 116 -14.84 23.39 -0.94
C THR A 116 -14.28 24.26 -2.05
N ASN A 117 -13.90 23.67 -3.18
CA ASN A 117 -13.61 24.39 -4.40
C ASN A 117 -14.34 23.79 -5.61
N ALA A 118 -14.87 24.67 -6.47
CA ALA A 118 -15.69 24.27 -7.61
C ALA A 118 -14.87 23.86 -8.85
N ASP A 119 -13.65 24.40 -9.01
CA ASP A 119 -12.89 24.26 -10.25
C ASP A 119 -11.50 23.65 -10.06
N THR A 120 -10.91 23.76 -8.88
CA THR A 120 -9.51 23.42 -8.62
C THR A 120 -9.32 22.75 -7.24
N ALA A 121 -8.07 22.53 -6.84
CA ALA A 121 -7.74 22.03 -5.51
C ALA A 121 -8.07 23.08 -4.41
N PRO A 122 -8.75 22.71 -3.34
CA PRO A 122 -8.85 23.53 -2.12
C PRO A 122 -7.49 23.96 -1.56
N ILE A 123 -6.47 23.06 -1.59
CA ILE A 123 -5.10 23.40 -1.18
C ILE A 123 -4.12 22.99 -2.28
N THR A 124 -3.30 23.96 -2.72
CA THR A 124 -2.20 23.73 -3.68
C THR A 124 -0.87 24.13 -3.06
N CYS A 125 0.06 23.19 -2.94
CA CYS A 125 1.46 23.41 -2.64
C CYS A 125 2.24 23.42 -3.97
N ASN A 126 2.63 24.60 -4.47
CA ASN A 126 3.31 24.69 -5.76
C ASN A 126 4.73 24.12 -5.70
N LYS A 127 5.40 24.08 -6.86
CA LYS A 127 6.73 23.51 -7.02
C LYS A 127 7.76 24.05 -6.03
N SER A 128 8.62 23.18 -5.55
CA SER A 128 9.74 23.53 -4.63
C SER A 128 9.28 24.19 -3.32
N THR A 129 8.10 23.84 -2.81
CA THR A 129 7.60 24.33 -1.52
C THR A 129 7.95 23.40 -0.38
N GLU A 130 8.01 23.96 0.84
CA GLU A 130 8.10 23.19 2.07
C GLU A 130 6.95 23.61 2.98
N VAL A 131 5.99 22.68 3.17
CA VAL A 131 4.71 22.98 3.81
C VAL A 131 4.36 21.92 4.86
N THR A 132 3.98 22.38 6.04
CA THR A 132 3.31 21.55 7.05
C THR A 132 1.82 21.87 7.04
N ILE A 133 0.98 20.89 6.78
CA ILE A 133 -0.47 20.98 6.94
C ILE A 133 -0.81 20.29 8.28
N TYR A 134 -1.18 21.11 9.26
CA TYR A 134 -1.34 20.68 10.64
C TYR A 134 -2.80 20.75 11.08
N ALA A 135 -3.43 19.62 11.38
CA ALA A 135 -4.75 19.61 11.99
C ALA A 135 -4.65 19.92 13.48
N ALA A 136 -5.19 21.06 13.90
CA ALA A 136 -5.12 21.51 15.28
C ALA A 136 -5.78 20.50 16.24
N PRO A 137 -5.27 20.33 17.47
CA PRO A 137 -5.84 19.40 18.42
C PRO A 137 -7.33 19.63 18.64
N GLY A 138 -8.13 18.55 18.52
CA GLY A 138 -9.59 18.59 18.69
C GLY A 138 -10.35 19.29 17.58
N SER A 139 -9.69 19.77 16.53
CA SER A 139 -10.35 20.31 15.34
C SER A 139 -10.86 19.20 14.42
N ALA A 140 -11.96 19.50 13.72
CA ALA A 140 -12.45 18.70 12.60
C ALA A 140 -12.42 19.56 11.35
N ASN A 141 -11.71 19.10 10.31
CA ASN A 141 -11.49 19.85 9.08
C ASN A 141 -11.97 19.04 7.89
N VAL A 142 -12.50 19.71 6.88
CA VAL A 142 -13.03 19.10 5.66
C VAL A 142 -12.49 19.85 4.45
N LEU A 143 -11.96 19.12 3.49
CA LEU A 143 -11.55 19.63 2.18
C LEU A 143 -12.32 18.86 1.12
N THR A 144 -12.95 19.55 0.20
CA THR A 144 -13.75 18.95 -0.85
C THR A 144 -13.48 19.64 -2.19
N ASP A 145 -13.25 18.89 -3.25
CA ASP A 145 -13.25 19.42 -4.62
C ASP A 145 -14.56 19.09 -5.34
N SER A 146 -14.62 19.41 -6.62
CA SER A 146 -15.75 19.07 -7.50
C SER A 146 -15.29 18.15 -8.63
N GLU A 147 -16.26 17.59 -9.35
CA GLU A 147 -16.02 16.81 -10.57
C GLU A 147 -15.23 17.60 -11.63
N GLN A 148 -15.32 18.94 -11.62
CA GLN A 148 -14.60 19.82 -12.55
C GLN A 148 -13.06 19.81 -12.31
N ASN A 149 -12.59 19.41 -11.12
CA ASN A 149 -11.18 19.31 -10.82
C ASN A 149 -10.54 18.03 -11.39
N ASN A 150 -10.83 17.76 -12.67
CA ASN A 150 -10.35 16.60 -13.43
C ASN A 150 -10.12 17.00 -14.90
N ASP A 151 -8.89 17.25 -15.29
CA ASP A 151 -8.53 17.70 -16.64
C ASP A 151 -8.76 16.62 -17.72
N GLY A 152 -8.80 15.34 -17.33
CA GLY A 152 -9.12 14.24 -18.23
C GLY A 152 -10.59 14.23 -18.65
N GLU A 153 -11.48 14.50 -17.71
CA GLU A 153 -12.95 14.53 -17.95
C GLU A 153 -13.43 15.93 -18.37
N TYR A 154 -12.77 16.98 -17.88
CA TYR A 154 -13.10 18.39 -18.14
C TYR A 154 -11.90 19.14 -18.72
N PRO A 155 -11.48 18.82 -19.96
CA PRO A 155 -10.26 19.38 -20.57
C PRO A 155 -10.33 20.89 -20.83
N ASP A 156 -11.51 21.51 -20.77
CA ASP A 156 -11.68 22.96 -20.89
C ASP A 156 -11.44 23.68 -19.56
N ASN A 157 -11.31 22.96 -18.45
CA ASN A 157 -10.96 23.53 -17.15
C ASN A 157 -9.45 23.65 -16.99
N GLU A 158 -8.88 24.80 -17.37
CA GLU A 158 -7.44 25.09 -17.24
C GLU A 158 -6.97 25.21 -15.77
N ASN A 159 -7.89 25.24 -14.80
CA ASN A 159 -7.57 25.36 -13.37
C ASN A 159 -7.51 24.01 -12.66
N ALA A 160 -7.90 22.91 -13.32
CA ALA A 160 -7.94 21.61 -12.71
C ALA A 160 -6.56 21.16 -12.22
N GLU A 161 -6.48 20.75 -10.96
CA GLU A 161 -5.25 20.26 -10.32
C GLU A 161 -5.29 18.76 -10.06
N ASN A 162 -6.42 18.10 -10.37
CA ASN A 162 -6.61 16.64 -10.27
C ASN A 162 -6.46 16.06 -8.85
N ALA A 163 -6.58 16.87 -7.83
CA ALA A 163 -6.53 16.43 -6.43
C ALA A 163 -7.14 17.48 -5.49
N VAL A 164 -7.65 17.06 -4.35
CA VAL A 164 -8.14 17.96 -3.29
C VAL A 164 -6.97 18.69 -2.61
N VAL A 165 -5.89 17.97 -2.32
CA VAL A 165 -4.63 18.54 -1.89
C VAL A 165 -3.59 18.24 -2.96
N LYS A 166 -3.18 19.29 -3.68
CA LYS A 166 -2.18 19.17 -4.75
C LYS A 166 -0.82 19.65 -4.28
N CYS A 167 0.15 18.77 -4.27
CA CYS A 167 1.56 19.07 -4.06
C CYS A 167 2.29 18.87 -5.38
N LYS A 168 3.02 19.89 -5.87
CA LYS A 168 3.69 19.82 -7.18
C LYS A 168 5.16 19.40 -7.03
N ASP A 169 5.86 19.21 -8.16
CA ASP A 169 7.24 18.72 -8.21
C ASP A 169 8.18 19.46 -7.26
N GLY A 170 9.08 18.74 -6.62
CA GLY A 170 10.05 19.28 -5.67
C GLY A 170 9.44 19.78 -4.36
N SER A 171 8.14 19.61 -4.13
CA SER A 171 7.53 20.00 -2.86
C SER A 171 7.74 18.93 -1.79
N ARG A 172 8.04 19.38 -0.56
CA ARG A 172 8.08 18.53 0.63
C ARG A 172 6.92 18.89 1.54
N VAL A 173 5.97 17.98 1.67
CA VAL A 173 4.74 18.24 2.41
C VAL A 173 4.56 17.23 3.54
N VAL A 174 4.24 17.74 4.73
CA VAL A 174 3.91 16.94 5.91
C VAL A 174 2.48 17.23 6.31
N LEU A 175 1.64 16.20 6.34
CA LEU A 175 0.31 16.24 6.95
C LEU A 175 0.42 15.67 8.37
N CYS A 176 0.08 16.47 9.38
CA CYS A 176 0.22 16.03 10.77
C CYS A 176 -0.75 16.71 11.72
N GLY A 177 -0.59 16.44 13.02
CA GLY A 177 -1.40 17.01 14.09
C GLY A 177 -2.41 16.01 14.64
N THR A 178 -2.97 16.31 15.81
CA THR A 178 -3.88 15.40 16.53
C THR A 178 -5.37 15.70 16.32
N GLY A 179 -5.67 16.61 15.41
CA GLY A 179 -7.03 16.85 14.91
C GLY A 179 -7.43 15.83 13.83
N SER A 180 -8.56 16.08 13.17
CA SER A 180 -9.02 15.28 12.05
C SER A 180 -9.07 16.08 10.75
N LEU A 181 -8.81 15.38 9.64
CA LEU A 181 -8.97 15.88 8.28
C LEU A 181 -9.78 14.87 7.46
N THR A 182 -10.87 15.34 6.88
CA THR A 182 -11.64 14.61 5.88
C THR A 182 -11.38 15.20 4.50
N VAL A 183 -11.03 14.35 3.54
CA VAL A 183 -10.77 14.71 2.14
C VAL A 183 -11.81 14.01 1.27
N ASN A 184 -12.64 14.78 0.59
CA ASN A 184 -13.67 14.28 -0.33
C ASN A 184 -13.25 14.61 -1.76
N ALA A 185 -12.70 13.66 -2.48
CA ALA A 185 -12.24 13.83 -3.85
C ALA A 185 -13.32 13.41 -4.85
N LYS A 186 -14.00 14.39 -5.42
CA LYS A 186 -15.01 14.16 -6.45
C LYS A 186 -14.43 14.24 -7.86
N GLY A 187 -13.35 14.99 -8.03
CA GLY A 187 -12.69 15.17 -9.32
C GLY A 187 -11.83 13.99 -9.70
N LYS A 188 -10.75 13.76 -8.97
CA LYS A 188 -9.82 12.67 -9.27
C LYS A 188 -9.18 12.12 -8.00
N ASN A 189 -7.99 12.60 -7.59
CA ASN A 189 -7.26 12.08 -6.42
C ASN A 189 -7.64 12.81 -5.13
N GLY A 190 -7.47 12.14 -3.99
CA GLY A 190 -7.57 12.80 -2.70
C GLY A 190 -6.37 13.73 -2.45
N ILE A 191 -5.17 13.16 -2.35
CA ILE A 191 -3.93 13.89 -2.14
C ILE A 191 -2.94 13.46 -3.22
N LYS A 192 -2.38 14.42 -3.98
CA LYS A 192 -1.37 14.12 -4.99
C LYS A 192 -0.06 14.84 -4.70
N SER A 193 1.05 14.10 -4.66
CA SER A 193 2.41 14.63 -4.55
C SER A 193 3.16 14.46 -5.88
N GLY A 194 3.99 15.43 -6.24
CA GLY A 194 4.74 15.45 -7.48
C GLY A 194 6.11 14.76 -7.39
N ALA A 195 6.85 14.85 -8.48
CA ALA A 195 8.13 14.19 -8.67
C ALA A 195 9.32 14.96 -8.10
N THR A 196 10.39 14.24 -7.79
CA THR A 196 11.74 14.79 -7.61
C THR A 196 12.33 15.13 -8.96
N THR A 197 12.73 16.38 -9.15
CA THR A 197 13.36 16.83 -10.40
C THR A 197 14.64 17.62 -10.13
N ALA A 198 15.53 17.66 -11.11
CA ALA A 198 16.79 18.41 -10.99
C ALA A 198 16.56 19.93 -10.87
N GLU A 199 15.43 20.43 -11.37
CA GLU A 199 15.11 21.85 -11.38
C GLU A 199 14.36 22.29 -10.12
N GLU A 200 13.50 21.43 -9.60
CA GLU A 200 12.58 21.77 -8.51
C GLU A 200 12.99 21.16 -7.15
N GLY A 201 13.92 20.19 -7.15
CA GLY A 201 14.43 19.53 -5.95
C GLY A 201 13.69 18.25 -5.60
N GLU A 202 13.91 17.79 -4.36
CA GLU A 202 13.34 16.54 -3.84
C GLU A 202 11.86 16.74 -3.46
N ALA A 203 11.03 15.77 -3.82
CA ALA A 203 9.62 15.71 -3.45
C ALA A 203 9.37 14.61 -2.43
N SER A 204 8.49 14.87 -1.47
CA SER A 204 8.02 13.87 -0.52
C SER A 204 6.67 14.25 0.08
N LEU A 205 5.90 13.24 0.42
CA LEU A 205 4.67 13.35 1.20
C LEU A 205 4.80 12.50 2.46
N THR A 206 4.57 13.11 3.63
CA THR A 206 4.59 12.39 4.91
C THR A 206 3.28 12.62 5.66
N ILE A 207 2.68 11.54 6.16
CA ILE A 207 1.45 11.55 6.97
C ILE A 207 1.80 10.99 8.35
N ARG A 208 1.49 11.75 9.41
CA ARG A 208 1.76 11.31 10.78
C ARG A 208 0.81 11.94 11.81
N GLU A 209 0.53 11.22 12.88
CA GLU A 209 -0.26 11.65 14.04
C GLU A 209 -1.72 12.05 13.73
N LEU A 210 -2.08 12.17 12.48
CA LEU A 210 -3.34 12.69 11.99
C LEU A 210 -4.43 11.61 12.01
N THR A 211 -5.68 12.02 12.30
CA THR A 211 -6.86 11.23 11.93
C THR A 211 -7.31 11.67 10.55
N LEU A 212 -6.96 10.90 9.54
CA LEU A 212 -7.22 11.19 8.12
C LEU A 212 -8.28 10.25 7.57
N THR A 213 -9.31 10.83 6.96
CA THR A 213 -10.32 10.07 6.20
C THR A 213 -10.33 10.56 4.76
N ILE A 214 -10.21 9.66 3.79
CA ILE A 214 -10.23 9.99 2.36
C ILE A 214 -11.32 9.18 1.67
N ASP A 215 -12.18 9.86 0.95
CA ASP A 215 -13.14 9.30 0.00
C ASP A 215 -12.80 9.81 -1.40
N ALA A 216 -12.28 8.93 -2.26
CA ALA A 216 -11.81 9.23 -3.62
C ALA A 216 -12.39 8.22 -4.64
N PRO A 217 -13.69 8.27 -4.90
CA PRO A 217 -14.37 7.23 -5.70
C PRO A 217 -13.98 7.19 -7.19
N VAL A 218 -13.20 8.16 -7.66
CA VAL A 218 -12.82 8.29 -9.09
C VAL A 218 -11.43 7.72 -9.38
N ASN A 219 -10.46 7.92 -8.46
CA ASN A 219 -9.07 7.51 -8.63
C ASN A 219 -8.42 7.23 -7.26
N ASP A 220 -7.13 7.51 -7.11
CA ASP A 220 -6.36 7.21 -5.91
C ASP A 220 -6.73 8.10 -4.72
N ALA A 221 -6.74 7.53 -3.54
CA ALA A 221 -6.88 8.34 -2.34
C ALA A 221 -5.60 9.15 -2.06
N VAL A 222 -4.43 8.53 -2.16
CA VAL A 222 -3.12 9.20 -2.10
C VAL A 222 -2.25 8.73 -3.26
N ASN A 223 -1.78 9.66 -4.09
CA ASN A 223 -0.91 9.40 -5.22
C ASN A 223 0.39 10.21 -5.09
N ALA A 224 1.53 9.55 -4.93
CA ALA A 224 2.83 10.19 -4.83
C ALA A 224 3.76 9.75 -5.96
N GLU A 225 4.32 10.69 -6.71
CA GLU A 225 5.24 10.37 -7.81
C GLU A 225 6.67 10.03 -7.32
N GLN A 226 6.97 10.16 -6.01
CA GLN A 226 8.32 9.95 -5.53
C GLN A 226 8.40 9.16 -4.22
N LEU A 227 8.01 9.77 -3.11
CA LEU A 227 8.14 9.22 -1.76
C LEU A 227 6.88 9.47 -0.96
N LEU A 228 6.26 8.41 -0.50
CA LEU A 228 5.17 8.44 0.46
C LEU A 228 5.60 7.78 1.77
N ASN A 229 5.50 8.53 2.88
CA ASN A 229 5.68 7.98 4.23
C ASN A 229 4.36 8.08 5.00
N VAL A 230 3.87 6.96 5.52
CA VAL A 230 2.75 6.92 6.48
C VAL A 230 3.34 6.45 7.81
N GLU A 231 3.76 7.42 8.63
CA GLU A 231 4.57 7.14 9.84
C GLU A 231 3.72 6.72 11.04
N SER A 232 2.56 7.37 11.22
CA SER A 232 1.68 7.15 12.39
C SER A 232 0.30 7.78 12.18
N GLY A 233 -0.59 7.68 13.17
CA GLY A 233 -1.95 8.21 13.12
C GLY A 233 -2.96 7.16 12.68
N THR A 234 -4.15 7.64 12.32
CA THR A 234 -5.24 6.78 11.83
C THR A 234 -5.65 7.23 10.44
N VAL A 235 -5.57 6.34 9.46
CA VAL A 235 -5.89 6.62 8.06
C VAL A 235 -7.00 5.67 7.61
N THR A 236 -8.13 6.24 7.21
CA THR A 236 -9.30 5.48 6.70
C THR A 236 -9.55 5.88 5.26
N ILE A 237 -9.61 4.91 4.36
CA ILE A 237 -9.66 5.13 2.91
C ILE A 237 -10.79 4.33 2.27
N SER A 238 -11.47 4.99 1.32
CA SER A 238 -12.23 4.40 0.22
C SER A 238 -11.76 5.04 -1.07
N ALA A 239 -11.31 4.26 -2.05
CA ALA A 239 -10.78 4.71 -3.33
C ALA A 239 -11.44 3.97 -4.50
N GLY A 240 -11.46 4.61 -5.66
CA GLY A 240 -11.92 3.99 -6.92
C GLY A 240 -10.80 3.22 -7.61
N ASP A 241 -9.56 3.66 -7.39
CA ASP A 241 -8.33 3.05 -7.84
C ASP A 241 -7.47 2.72 -6.62
N ASP A 242 -6.23 3.19 -6.52
CA ASP A 242 -5.34 2.82 -5.43
C ASP A 242 -5.65 3.58 -4.14
N ALA A 243 -5.57 2.88 -3.01
CA ALA A 243 -5.73 3.56 -1.74
C ALA A 243 -4.47 4.37 -1.37
N LEU A 244 -3.29 3.78 -1.45
CA LEU A 244 -2.00 4.45 -1.27
C LEU A 244 -1.07 4.06 -2.41
N HIS A 245 -0.71 5.02 -3.24
CA HIS A 245 0.17 4.83 -4.39
C HIS A 245 1.45 5.65 -4.29
N SER A 246 2.58 5.07 -4.69
CA SER A 246 3.83 5.80 -4.93
C SER A 246 4.56 5.22 -6.14
N ASP A 247 4.91 6.05 -7.11
CA ASP A 247 5.68 5.60 -8.28
C ASP A 247 7.04 4.97 -7.90
N LEU A 248 7.62 5.34 -6.74
CA LEU A 248 8.92 4.81 -6.32
C LEU A 248 8.88 4.13 -4.95
N THR A 249 8.79 4.89 -3.85
CA THR A 249 8.95 4.33 -2.51
C THR A 249 7.79 4.68 -1.61
N LEU A 250 7.20 3.66 -1.01
CA LEU A 250 6.18 3.80 0.02
C LEU A 250 6.64 3.11 1.31
N ASN A 251 6.67 3.89 2.39
CA ASN A 251 7.04 3.42 3.72
C ASN A 251 5.87 3.50 4.69
N VAL A 252 5.60 2.43 5.44
CA VAL A 252 4.58 2.37 6.47
C VAL A 252 5.23 2.06 7.82
N GLY A 253 5.05 2.97 8.77
CA GLY A 253 5.60 2.89 10.11
C GLY A 253 7.12 2.96 10.14
N ALA A 254 7.68 2.68 11.30
CA ALA A 254 9.12 2.57 11.54
C ALA A 254 9.41 1.46 12.54
N ALA A 255 10.60 0.87 12.45
CA ALA A 255 11.00 -0.19 13.36
C ALA A 255 10.99 0.28 14.83
N GLY A 256 10.35 -0.50 15.70
CA GLY A 256 10.27 -0.19 17.13
C GLY A 256 9.21 0.86 17.51
N THR A 257 8.32 1.24 16.58
CA THR A 257 7.15 2.07 16.86
C THR A 257 5.87 1.25 16.70
N ASP A 258 4.74 1.77 17.22
CA ASP A 258 3.43 1.14 16.98
C ASP A 258 2.98 1.33 15.52
N GLY A 259 3.45 2.37 14.84
CA GLY A 259 3.09 2.71 13.47
C GLY A 259 1.67 3.28 13.33
N PRO A 260 1.17 3.39 12.08
CA PRO A 260 -0.18 3.86 11.80
C PRO A 260 -1.23 2.77 11.97
N THR A 261 -2.48 3.18 12.20
CA THR A 261 -3.66 2.34 11.92
C THR A 261 -4.20 2.71 10.54
N ILE A 262 -4.18 1.76 9.59
CA ILE A 262 -4.66 1.97 8.22
C ILE A 262 -5.84 1.05 7.96
N VAL A 263 -6.98 1.63 7.56
CA VAL A 263 -8.18 0.88 7.17
C VAL A 263 -8.57 1.26 5.75
N ILE A 264 -8.34 0.35 4.83
CA ILE A 264 -8.76 0.48 3.43
C ILE A 264 -10.03 -0.36 3.26
N SER A 265 -11.16 0.33 3.22
CA SER A 265 -12.48 -0.30 3.20
C SER A 265 -12.91 -0.78 1.83
N ALA A 266 -12.45 -0.11 0.77
CA ALA A 266 -12.63 -0.45 -0.63
C ALA A 266 -11.58 0.24 -1.48
N CYS A 267 -11.03 -0.47 -2.48
CA CYS A 267 -10.10 0.04 -3.48
C CYS A 267 -10.02 -0.94 -4.67
N TYR A 268 -9.38 -0.50 -5.74
CA TYR A 268 -8.91 -1.41 -6.77
C TYR A 268 -7.64 -2.09 -6.25
N GLU A 269 -6.53 -1.37 -6.06
CA GLU A 269 -5.35 -1.84 -5.36
C GLU A 269 -5.18 -1.18 -3.98
N GLY A 270 -4.64 -1.91 -3.02
CA GLY A 270 -4.55 -1.43 -1.64
C GLY A 270 -3.38 -0.47 -1.43
N ILE A 271 -2.16 -0.98 -1.51
CA ILE A 271 -0.93 -0.21 -1.33
C ILE A 271 0.03 -0.58 -2.47
N GLU A 272 0.31 0.36 -3.35
CA GLU A 272 1.18 0.18 -4.50
C GLU A 272 2.45 1.03 -4.41
N GLY A 273 3.57 0.50 -4.92
CA GLY A 273 4.80 1.24 -5.09
C GLY A 273 5.95 0.37 -5.59
N ALA A 274 6.90 0.94 -6.34
CA ALA A 274 8.03 0.18 -6.86
C ALA A 274 8.88 -0.47 -5.74
N THR A 275 8.96 0.19 -4.58
CA THR A 275 9.51 -0.36 -3.34
C THR A 275 8.55 -0.12 -2.19
N LEU A 276 8.04 -1.20 -1.59
CA LEU A 276 7.19 -1.15 -0.41
C LEU A 276 7.98 -1.58 0.83
N ASN A 277 7.94 -0.77 1.90
CA ASN A 277 8.52 -1.10 3.18
C ASN A 277 7.46 -0.95 4.28
N ILE A 278 7.05 -2.08 4.89
CA ILE A 278 6.12 -2.10 6.02
C ILE A 278 6.89 -2.53 7.27
N CYS A 279 7.11 -1.58 8.18
CA CYS A 279 7.93 -1.78 9.37
C CYS A 279 7.10 -1.92 10.66
N SER A 280 5.91 -1.33 10.71
CA SER A 280 4.98 -1.39 11.84
C SER A 280 3.60 -0.89 11.42
N GLY A 281 2.61 -0.98 12.31
CA GLY A 281 1.23 -0.50 12.10
C GLY A 281 0.20 -1.63 12.10
N ASP A 282 -1.07 -1.24 12.23
CA ASP A 282 -2.23 -2.12 12.12
C ASP A 282 -2.94 -1.80 10.80
N ILE A 283 -2.83 -2.71 9.83
CA ILE A 283 -3.25 -2.49 8.44
C ILE A 283 -4.35 -3.47 8.09
N THR A 284 -5.50 -2.96 7.67
CA THR A 284 -6.62 -3.76 7.14
C THR A 284 -6.93 -3.31 5.73
N ILE A 285 -6.95 -4.26 4.77
CA ILE A 285 -7.16 -3.99 3.35
C ILE A 285 -8.29 -4.87 2.81
N ASN A 286 -9.22 -4.24 2.08
CA ASN A 286 -10.23 -4.92 1.29
C ASN A 286 -10.17 -4.37 -0.15
N ALA A 287 -9.54 -5.12 -1.04
CA ALA A 287 -9.29 -4.77 -2.43
C ALA A 287 -10.15 -5.58 -3.41
N THR A 288 -10.26 -5.08 -4.64
CA THR A 288 -10.87 -5.82 -5.75
C THR A 288 -9.84 -6.40 -6.69
N ASP A 289 -8.63 -5.87 -6.67
CA ASP A 289 -7.43 -6.41 -7.29
C ASP A 289 -6.37 -6.64 -6.20
N ASP A 290 -5.11 -6.24 -6.33
CA ASP A 290 -4.06 -6.59 -5.38
C ASP A 290 -4.18 -5.82 -4.05
N CYS A 291 -3.89 -6.50 -2.93
CA CYS A 291 -3.86 -5.79 -1.64
C CYS A 291 -2.56 -5.02 -1.43
N LEU A 292 -1.42 -5.62 -1.76
CA LEU A 292 -0.12 -4.97 -1.83
C LEU A 292 0.49 -5.28 -3.19
N ASN A 293 0.95 -4.24 -3.89
CA ASN A 293 1.55 -4.39 -5.21
C ASN A 293 2.90 -3.68 -5.29
N ALA A 294 4.01 -4.44 -5.47
CA ALA A 294 5.33 -3.87 -5.69
C ALA A 294 5.63 -3.82 -7.19
N ALA A 295 5.04 -2.84 -7.87
CA ALA A 295 5.09 -2.67 -9.31
C ALA A 295 5.25 -1.19 -9.71
N ASN A 296 5.64 -0.96 -10.96
CA ASN A 296 5.49 0.29 -11.71
C ASN A 296 5.85 0.02 -13.18
N GLY A 297 4.85 0.05 -14.05
CA GLY A 297 5.00 -0.26 -15.48
C GLY A 297 5.92 0.69 -16.26
N ASP A 298 6.20 1.89 -15.75
CA ASP A 298 7.06 2.89 -16.39
C ASP A 298 8.55 2.72 -16.04
N LEU A 299 8.88 1.90 -15.03
CA LEU A 299 10.24 1.65 -14.57
C LEU A 299 10.81 0.37 -15.22
N SER A 300 11.74 0.52 -16.12
CA SER A 300 12.41 -0.63 -16.75
C SER A 300 13.76 -0.90 -16.05
N GLY A 301 13.98 -2.16 -15.62
CA GLY A 301 15.21 -2.58 -14.96
C GLY A 301 15.35 -2.04 -13.53
N TYR A 302 14.25 -1.76 -12.88
CA TYR A 302 14.17 -1.44 -11.47
C TYR A 302 14.13 -2.73 -10.64
N ASP A 303 14.77 -2.71 -9.49
CA ASP A 303 14.74 -3.85 -8.56
C ASP A 303 13.51 -3.67 -7.64
N PHE A 304 12.35 -4.12 -8.10
CA PHE A 304 11.11 -4.07 -7.32
C PHE A 304 11.23 -4.92 -6.05
N ALA A 305 10.69 -4.42 -4.97
CA ALA A 305 10.76 -5.14 -3.70
C ALA A 305 9.60 -4.79 -2.75
N MET A 306 9.06 -5.83 -2.15
CA MET A 306 8.13 -5.72 -1.02
C MET A 306 8.82 -6.26 0.23
N ASN A 307 8.98 -5.41 1.25
CA ASN A 307 9.65 -5.74 2.50
C ASN A 307 8.71 -5.53 3.68
N ILE A 308 8.37 -6.62 4.37
CA ILE A 308 7.51 -6.60 5.56
C ILE A 308 8.37 -7.06 6.74
N SER A 309 8.68 -6.13 7.66
CA SER A 309 9.52 -6.40 8.83
C SER A 309 8.78 -6.30 10.16
N GLY A 310 7.52 -5.85 10.14
CA GLY A 310 6.70 -5.71 11.35
C GLY A 310 5.25 -5.34 11.03
N GLY A 311 4.49 -5.02 12.07
CA GLY A 311 3.07 -4.67 11.99
C GLY A 311 2.13 -5.86 12.00
N THR A 312 0.83 -5.55 11.99
CA THR A 312 -0.27 -6.50 11.84
C THR A 312 -0.99 -6.18 10.54
N ILE A 313 -1.00 -7.11 9.60
CA ILE A 313 -1.62 -6.94 8.29
C ILE A 313 -2.72 -7.98 8.13
N VAL A 314 -3.94 -7.51 7.86
CA VAL A 314 -5.08 -8.34 7.46
C VAL A 314 -5.54 -7.87 6.09
N ALA A 315 -5.28 -8.66 5.07
CA ALA A 315 -5.55 -8.33 3.68
C ALA A 315 -6.52 -9.35 3.06
N TYR A 316 -7.50 -8.83 2.34
CA TYR A 316 -8.43 -9.61 1.54
C TYR A 316 -8.59 -8.98 0.17
N THR A 317 -8.46 -9.78 -0.87
CA THR A 317 -8.83 -9.41 -2.23
C THR A 317 -9.92 -10.32 -2.79
N SER A 318 -10.79 -9.73 -3.62
CA SER A 318 -11.84 -10.45 -4.33
C SER A 318 -11.45 -10.86 -5.74
N GLY A 319 -10.38 -10.29 -6.31
CA GLY A 319 -10.05 -10.47 -7.73
C GLY A 319 -8.56 -10.59 -8.08
N GLY A 320 -7.67 -10.01 -7.32
CA GLY A 320 -6.23 -9.99 -7.57
C GLY A 320 -5.42 -10.92 -6.67
N ASP A 321 -4.12 -10.67 -6.63
CA ASP A 321 -3.21 -11.31 -5.70
C ASP A 321 -3.32 -10.70 -4.29
N GLY A 322 -3.07 -11.48 -3.26
CA GLY A 322 -2.98 -10.92 -1.93
C GLY A 322 -1.84 -9.91 -1.84
N PHE A 323 -0.64 -10.37 -2.14
CA PHE A 323 0.57 -9.59 -2.30
C PHE A 323 1.23 -9.97 -3.61
N ASP A 324 1.41 -9.01 -4.52
CA ASP A 324 2.14 -9.15 -5.77
C ASP A 324 3.43 -8.35 -5.77
N SER A 325 4.49 -8.88 -6.36
CA SER A 325 5.74 -8.17 -6.55
C SER A 325 6.38 -8.49 -7.89
N ASN A 326 6.57 -7.49 -8.73
CA ASN A 326 7.36 -7.61 -9.95
C ASN A 326 8.87 -7.84 -9.65
N GLY A 327 9.23 -8.09 -8.40
CA GLY A 327 10.57 -8.39 -7.94
C GLY A 327 10.58 -9.35 -6.78
N SER A 328 11.07 -8.95 -5.61
CA SER A 328 11.13 -9.82 -4.42
C SER A 328 10.05 -9.49 -3.39
N LEU A 329 9.54 -10.53 -2.71
CA LEU A 329 8.68 -10.42 -1.53
C LEU A 329 9.42 -10.97 -0.30
N ASN A 330 9.71 -10.12 0.67
CA ASN A 330 10.47 -10.46 1.87
C ASN A 330 9.62 -10.21 3.13
N ILE A 331 9.32 -11.25 3.88
CA ILE A 331 8.63 -11.16 5.18
C ILE A 331 9.61 -11.60 6.26
N SER A 332 10.05 -10.66 7.09
CA SER A 332 11.02 -10.88 8.16
C SER A 332 10.43 -10.70 9.56
N GLY A 333 9.18 -10.25 9.67
CA GLY A 333 8.52 -10.02 10.95
C GLY A 333 7.04 -9.69 10.80
N GLY A 334 6.39 -9.36 11.91
CA GLY A 334 4.99 -8.98 11.96
C GLY A 334 4.01 -10.16 12.01
N SER A 335 2.73 -9.83 11.93
CA SER A 335 1.60 -10.77 11.84
C SER A 335 0.86 -10.50 10.53
N VAL A 336 1.01 -11.40 9.57
CA VAL A 336 0.47 -11.27 8.22
C VAL A 336 -0.63 -12.30 8.02
N THR A 337 -1.82 -11.85 7.69
CA THR A 337 -2.96 -12.68 7.32
C THR A 337 -3.50 -12.19 5.99
N VAL A 338 -3.33 -12.98 4.94
CA VAL A 338 -3.70 -12.61 3.58
C VAL A 338 -4.58 -13.66 2.93
N TRP A 339 -5.64 -13.18 2.26
CA TRP A 339 -6.65 -13.99 1.60
C TRP A 339 -6.89 -13.50 0.19
N SER A 340 -6.72 -14.37 -0.81
CA SER A 340 -7.13 -14.13 -2.18
C SER A 340 -8.32 -15.02 -2.53
N ALA A 341 -9.46 -14.41 -2.90
CA ALA A 341 -10.69 -15.14 -3.19
C ALA A 341 -10.72 -15.74 -4.59
N ASN A 342 -9.92 -15.22 -5.50
CA ASN A 342 -9.89 -15.69 -6.88
C ASN A 342 -9.21 -17.06 -6.99
N SER A 343 -9.53 -17.78 -8.03
CA SER A 343 -9.12 -19.16 -8.21
C SER A 343 -8.36 -19.44 -9.49
N ALA A 344 -8.21 -18.47 -10.40
CA ALA A 344 -7.63 -18.74 -11.72
C ALA A 344 -6.09 -18.66 -11.68
N ASP A 345 -5.58 -17.45 -11.73
CA ASP A 345 -4.14 -17.20 -11.81
C ASP A 345 -3.61 -16.48 -10.55
N ASN A 346 -4.51 -16.04 -9.66
CA ASN A 346 -4.19 -15.19 -8.51
C ASN A 346 -3.92 -16.00 -7.25
N GLN A 347 -3.00 -15.54 -6.44
CA GLN A 347 -2.48 -16.18 -5.25
C GLN A 347 -2.47 -15.23 -4.04
N PRO A 348 -2.46 -15.74 -2.81
CA PRO A 348 -2.28 -14.86 -1.66
C PRO A 348 -0.87 -14.27 -1.56
N LEU A 349 0.16 -14.92 -2.09
CA LEU A 349 1.53 -14.40 -2.21
C LEU A 349 2.06 -14.75 -3.59
N ASP A 350 2.38 -13.74 -4.39
CA ASP A 350 3.04 -13.89 -5.69
C ASP A 350 4.27 -12.97 -5.82
N ALA A 351 5.23 -13.37 -6.63
CA ALA A 351 6.39 -12.56 -6.98
C ALA A 351 7.09 -13.11 -8.23
N ASP A 352 7.50 -12.23 -9.12
CA ASP A 352 8.39 -12.57 -10.25
C ASP A 352 9.75 -13.10 -9.77
N GLY A 353 10.21 -12.64 -8.62
CA GLY A 353 11.47 -13.04 -7.99
C GLY A 353 11.28 -14.03 -6.84
N ALA A 354 12.05 -13.86 -5.78
CA ALA A 354 12.00 -14.74 -4.64
C ALA A 354 10.95 -14.30 -3.60
N ILE A 355 10.16 -15.25 -3.09
CA ILE A 355 9.36 -15.07 -1.88
C ILE A 355 10.16 -15.67 -0.71
N SER A 356 10.50 -14.83 0.29
CA SER A 356 11.28 -15.20 1.45
C SER A 356 10.54 -14.89 2.75
N ILE A 357 10.41 -15.89 3.63
CA ILE A 357 9.83 -15.74 4.97
C ILE A 357 10.91 -16.11 5.98
N SER A 358 11.53 -15.11 6.61
CA SER A 358 12.57 -15.32 7.62
C SER A 358 12.11 -15.11 9.06
N GLY A 359 10.87 -14.62 9.24
CA GLY A 359 10.28 -14.40 10.57
C GLY A 359 8.80 -14.05 10.52
N GLY A 360 8.24 -13.71 11.68
CA GLY A 360 6.83 -13.33 11.83
C GLY A 360 5.86 -14.52 11.89
N THR A 361 4.59 -14.20 11.92
CA THR A 361 3.48 -15.16 11.79
C THR A 361 2.76 -14.87 10.47
N VAL A 362 2.78 -15.81 9.53
CA VAL A 362 2.24 -15.63 8.18
C VAL A 362 1.17 -16.67 7.92
N LEU A 363 -0.05 -16.21 7.65
CA LEU A 363 -1.13 -17.02 7.11
C LEU A 363 -1.47 -16.52 5.71
N ALA A 364 -1.39 -17.40 4.73
CA ALA A 364 -1.74 -17.11 3.34
C ALA A 364 -2.75 -18.17 2.85
N ALA A 365 -3.94 -17.73 2.44
CA ALA A 365 -5.02 -18.63 2.07
C ALA A 365 -5.73 -18.16 0.79
N GLY A 366 -6.16 -19.12 -0.04
CA GLY A 366 -6.74 -18.80 -1.33
C GLY A 366 -7.78 -19.78 -1.82
N GLY A 367 -8.51 -19.34 -2.86
CA GLY A 367 -9.59 -20.11 -3.48
C GLY A 367 -9.12 -21.29 -4.33
N SER A 368 -7.92 -21.21 -4.92
CA SER A 368 -7.39 -22.32 -5.71
C SER A 368 -6.29 -23.10 -4.97
N SER A 369 -5.94 -24.25 -5.50
CA SER A 369 -4.95 -25.16 -4.94
C SER A 369 -3.53 -24.64 -5.14
N GLY A 370 -3.19 -23.46 -4.62
CA GLY A 370 -1.82 -22.95 -4.51
C GLY A 370 -0.90 -23.36 -5.67
N MET A 371 -1.34 -23.08 -6.89
CA MET A 371 -0.51 -23.39 -8.04
C MET A 371 0.68 -22.46 -8.03
N ASP A 372 1.84 -23.02 -7.86
CA ASP A 372 3.15 -22.42 -8.05
C ASP A 372 3.69 -21.41 -7.02
N MET A 373 3.06 -21.24 -5.86
CA MET A 373 3.70 -20.49 -4.80
C MET A 373 5.03 -21.14 -4.43
N LYS A 374 6.15 -20.55 -4.87
CA LYS A 374 7.51 -20.98 -4.55
C LYS A 374 8.08 -20.05 -3.52
N LEU A 375 8.20 -20.50 -2.29
CA LEU A 375 8.76 -19.68 -1.22
C LEU A 375 9.88 -20.38 -0.47
N SER A 376 10.78 -19.59 0.07
CA SER A 376 11.81 -20.01 1.01
C SER A 376 11.38 -19.56 2.42
N ALA A 377 11.32 -20.50 3.37
CA ALA A 377 11.05 -20.18 4.76
C ALA A 377 12.24 -20.60 5.63
N GLU A 378 12.73 -19.69 6.47
CA GLU A 378 13.78 -20.01 7.45
C GLU A 378 13.20 -20.58 8.75
N GLN A 379 11.89 -20.45 8.94
CA GLN A 379 11.12 -21.00 10.05
C GLN A 379 10.19 -22.12 9.58
N PRO A 380 9.68 -22.98 10.48
CA PRO A 380 8.74 -24.03 10.09
C PRO A 380 7.47 -23.49 9.44
N CYS A 381 6.93 -24.26 8.49
CA CYS A 381 5.69 -23.93 7.82
C CYS A 381 4.86 -25.21 7.54
N VAL A 382 3.56 -25.03 7.37
CA VAL A 382 2.61 -26.09 7.07
C VAL A 382 1.62 -25.63 6.00
N THR A 383 1.27 -26.52 5.06
CA THR A 383 0.27 -26.25 4.03
C THR A 383 -0.84 -27.28 4.10
N PHE A 384 -2.07 -26.81 4.25
CA PHE A 384 -3.28 -27.61 4.18
C PHE A 384 -3.94 -27.40 2.82
N SER A 385 -4.19 -28.50 2.09
CA SER A 385 -4.86 -28.47 0.79
C SER A 385 -6.16 -29.28 0.86
N PHE A 386 -7.26 -28.72 0.34
CA PHE A 386 -8.61 -29.32 0.44
C PHE A 386 -9.11 -30.00 -0.83
N GLY A 387 -8.40 -29.92 -1.91
CA GLY A 387 -8.77 -30.51 -3.19
C GLY A 387 -7.84 -31.67 -3.56
N GLY A 388 -8.24 -32.89 -3.42
CA GLY A 388 -7.66 -33.96 -4.19
C GLY A 388 -7.96 -33.73 -5.67
N MET A 389 -6.95 -33.60 -6.55
CA MET A 389 -7.19 -33.73 -7.98
C MET A 389 -7.85 -35.06 -8.23
N GLY A 390 -9.14 -35.01 -8.55
CA GLY A 390 -9.88 -36.17 -9.01
C GLY A 390 -9.23 -36.70 -10.27
N GLY A 391 -8.51 -37.83 -10.13
CA GLY A 391 -8.40 -38.77 -11.20
C GLY A 391 -9.82 -39.09 -11.67
N PHE A 392 -10.01 -39.26 -12.98
CA PHE A 392 -11.25 -39.62 -13.66
C PHE A 392 -12.12 -40.59 -12.85
N GLY A 393 -13.10 -40.06 -12.10
CA GLY A 393 -14.01 -40.86 -11.31
C GLY A 393 -14.72 -39.96 -10.30
N GLY A 394 -15.91 -39.50 -10.63
CA GLY A 394 -16.72 -38.58 -9.87
C GLY A 394 -16.87 -38.94 -8.39
N GLY A 395 -16.32 -38.12 -7.53
CA GLY A 395 -16.51 -38.08 -6.09
C GLY A 395 -16.70 -36.65 -5.68
N SER A 396 -17.95 -36.26 -5.48
CA SER A 396 -18.34 -34.96 -4.91
C SER A 396 -17.83 -34.86 -3.48
N GLY A 397 -17.16 -33.76 -3.14
CA GLY A 397 -16.99 -33.33 -1.78
C GLY A 397 -15.53 -33.19 -1.31
N GLY A 398 -14.72 -32.36 -1.98
CA GLY A 398 -13.54 -31.79 -1.34
C GLY A 398 -14.02 -30.82 -0.25
N SER A 399 -13.63 -31.05 1.02
CA SER A 399 -13.86 -30.11 2.08
C SER A 399 -13.11 -28.82 1.74
N SER A 400 -13.72 -27.66 1.79
CA SER A 400 -13.07 -26.35 1.71
C SER A 400 -13.31 -25.63 3.02
N LEU A 401 -12.41 -24.73 3.39
CA LEU A 401 -12.68 -23.81 4.49
C LEU A 401 -13.64 -22.75 3.97
N ALA A 402 -14.86 -22.74 4.51
CA ALA A 402 -15.91 -21.85 4.00
C ALA A 402 -15.74 -20.42 4.54
N LYS A 403 -16.03 -19.42 3.71
CA LYS A 403 -16.08 -18.01 4.13
C LYS A 403 -16.96 -17.84 5.38
N GLY A 404 -16.49 -17.05 6.35
CA GLY A 404 -17.16 -16.75 7.61
C GLY A 404 -17.06 -17.87 8.65
N SER A 405 -16.37 -18.98 8.37
CA SER A 405 -16.18 -20.02 9.37
C SER A 405 -14.97 -19.73 10.25
N ALA A 406 -15.17 -19.86 11.55
CA ALA A 406 -14.07 -19.90 12.50
C ALA A 406 -13.23 -21.16 12.28
N PHE A 407 -11.91 -21.02 12.34
CA PHE A 407 -10.98 -22.13 12.21
C PHE A 407 -9.79 -21.97 13.17
N ALA A 408 -9.09 -23.07 13.41
CA ALA A 408 -7.85 -23.07 14.16
C ALA A 408 -6.84 -24.06 13.55
N ILE A 409 -5.55 -23.73 13.69
CA ILE A 409 -4.43 -24.63 13.39
C ILE A 409 -3.88 -25.08 14.75
N ALA A 410 -3.84 -26.40 15.00
CA ALA A 410 -3.47 -26.95 16.30
C ALA A 410 -2.51 -28.14 16.17
N GLY A 411 -1.52 -28.19 17.05
CA GLY A 411 -0.68 -29.37 17.30
C GLY A 411 -1.18 -30.10 18.54
N GLY A 412 -1.90 -31.25 18.34
CA GLY A 412 -2.62 -31.89 19.44
C GLY A 412 -3.69 -30.99 20.02
N ASP A 413 -3.68 -30.77 21.34
CA ASP A 413 -4.68 -29.95 22.04
C ASP A 413 -4.30 -28.43 22.07
N THR A 414 -3.17 -28.03 21.46
CA THR A 414 -2.69 -26.66 21.51
C THR A 414 -2.89 -25.96 20.17
N ALA A 415 -3.74 -24.92 20.14
CA ALA A 415 -3.87 -24.06 18.98
C ALA A 415 -2.66 -23.11 18.86
N VAL A 416 -2.06 -23.08 17.68
CA VAL A 416 -0.97 -22.15 17.30
C VAL A 416 -1.49 -20.96 16.51
N TYR A 417 -2.68 -21.08 15.93
CA TYR A 417 -3.39 -20.00 15.25
C TYR A 417 -4.90 -20.20 15.34
N SER A 418 -5.64 -19.09 15.37
CA SER A 418 -7.12 -19.09 15.28
C SER A 418 -7.58 -17.85 14.52
N GLY A 419 -8.59 -18.00 13.68
CA GLY A 419 -9.13 -16.91 12.87
C GLY A 419 -10.49 -17.25 12.26
N GLU A 420 -10.94 -16.34 11.41
CA GLU A 420 -12.12 -16.49 10.56
C GLU A 420 -11.72 -16.47 9.09
N ALA A 421 -12.30 -17.33 8.27
CA ALA A 421 -12.02 -17.39 6.85
C ALA A 421 -12.69 -16.22 6.12
N LEU A 422 -11.90 -15.37 5.45
CA LEU A 422 -12.40 -14.21 4.70
C LEU A 422 -12.94 -14.57 3.32
N CYS A 423 -12.54 -15.73 2.77
CA CYS A 423 -13.11 -16.30 1.55
C CYS A 423 -13.25 -17.82 1.68
N ASN A 424 -13.84 -18.47 0.67
CA ASN A 424 -13.76 -19.92 0.54
C ASN A 424 -12.32 -20.28 0.13
N ALA A 425 -11.64 -21.07 0.93
CA ALA A 425 -10.26 -21.43 0.65
C ALA A 425 -10.11 -22.88 0.24
N GLY A 426 -9.38 -23.13 -0.83
CA GLY A 426 -8.94 -24.44 -1.29
C GLY A 426 -7.61 -24.88 -0.67
N PHE A 427 -6.85 -23.92 -0.12
CA PHE A 427 -5.64 -24.19 0.66
C PHE A 427 -5.43 -23.13 1.75
N VAL A 428 -4.61 -23.48 2.74
CA VAL A 428 -4.12 -22.58 3.78
C VAL A 428 -2.63 -22.89 4.00
N PHE A 429 -1.79 -21.91 3.76
CA PHE A 429 -0.38 -21.91 4.16
C PHE A 429 -0.24 -21.19 5.49
N PHE A 430 0.57 -21.71 6.37
CA PHE A 430 0.88 -21.08 7.66
C PHE A 430 2.35 -21.27 8.01
N SER A 431 3.04 -20.18 8.40
CA SER A 431 4.41 -20.20 8.86
C SER A 431 4.54 -19.39 10.16
N SER A 432 5.18 -19.98 11.16
CA SER A 432 5.42 -19.35 12.46
C SER A 432 6.55 -20.08 13.20
N ALA A 433 7.25 -19.34 14.06
CA ALA A 433 8.21 -19.90 15.01
C ALA A 433 7.56 -20.84 16.05
N ASP A 434 6.24 -20.78 16.23
CA ASP A 434 5.48 -21.64 17.13
C ASP A 434 5.26 -23.06 16.56
N LEU A 435 5.55 -23.27 15.28
CA LEU A 435 5.53 -24.61 14.67
C LEU A 435 6.80 -25.38 15.02
N THR A 436 6.65 -26.69 15.15
CA THR A 436 7.79 -27.63 15.25
C THR A 436 7.87 -28.44 13.97
N ALA A 437 9.00 -28.39 13.29
CA ALA A 437 9.24 -29.19 12.09
C ALA A 437 9.02 -30.68 12.35
N ASP A 438 8.55 -31.40 11.33
CA ASP A 438 8.20 -32.83 11.37
C ASP A 438 7.03 -33.17 12.30
N SER A 439 6.38 -32.19 12.92
CA SER A 439 5.18 -32.39 13.74
C SER A 439 3.90 -32.26 12.91
N SER A 440 2.89 -33.04 13.28
CA SER A 440 1.57 -33.03 12.65
C SER A 440 0.71 -31.92 13.23
N TYR A 441 0.00 -31.20 12.38
CA TYR A 441 -0.96 -30.16 12.73
C TYR A 441 -2.29 -30.42 12.08
N ASP A 442 -3.36 -30.15 12.81
CA ASP A 442 -4.73 -30.21 12.33
C ASP A 442 -5.25 -28.79 12.06
N LEU A 443 -5.87 -28.60 10.89
CA LEU A 443 -6.74 -27.48 10.64
C LEU A 443 -8.15 -27.91 11.02
N THR A 444 -8.77 -27.20 11.96
CA THR A 444 -10.11 -27.48 12.47
C THR A 444 -11.08 -26.37 12.12
N SER A 445 -12.33 -26.71 11.81
CA SER A 445 -13.43 -25.77 11.64
C SER A 445 -14.72 -26.39 12.12
N GLY A 446 -15.56 -25.58 12.82
CA GLY A 446 -16.81 -26.06 13.41
C GLY A 446 -16.63 -27.21 14.40
N GLY A 447 -15.47 -27.31 15.06
CA GLY A 447 -15.14 -28.37 16.02
C GLY A 447 -14.74 -29.72 15.38
N SER A 448 -14.51 -29.73 14.07
CA SER A 448 -14.06 -30.92 13.34
C SER A 448 -12.75 -30.66 12.61
N THR A 449 -11.87 -31.68 12.56
CA THR A 449 -10.66 -31.59 11.72
C THR A 449 -11.07 -31.64 10.26
N VAL A 450 -10.69 -30.62 9.48
CA VAL A 450 -10.96 -30.53 8.05
C VAL A 450 -9.74 -30.89 7.19
N ALA A 451 -8.54 -30.74 7.73
CA ALA A 451 -7.30 -31.21 7.11
C ALA A 451 -6.23 -31.47 8.16
N THR A 452 -5.29 -32.35 7.87
CA THR A 452 -4.10 -32.61 8.68
C THR A 452 -2.87 -32.56 7.78
N ALA A 453 -1.82 -31.87 8.22
CA ALA A 453 -0.57 -31.76 7.49
C ALA A 453 0.63 -31.77 8.45
N THR A 454 1.81 -32.09 7.92
CA THR A 454 3.07 -32.08 8.68
C THR A 454 3.83 -30.83 8.40
N ALA A 455 4.26 -30.13 9.45
CA ALA A 455 5.09 -28.95 9.32
C ALA A 455 6.48 -29.32 8.75
N GLN A 456 6.98 -28.50 7.87
CA GLN A 456 8.27 -28.66 7.21
C GLN A 456 9.21 -27.55 7.62
N ALA A 457 10.52 -27.82 7.62
CA ALA A 457 11.57 -26.82 7.72
C ALA A 457 12.08 -26.48 6.31
N GLY A 458 12.29 -25.20 6.01
CA GLY A 458 12.91 -24.77 4.77
C GLY A 458 11.94 -24.42 3.64
N SER A 459 12.38 -24.58 2.41
CA SER A 459 11.64 -24.16 1.22
C SER A 459 10.39 -25.01 0.96
N VAL A 460 9.28 -24.35 0.62
CA VAL A 460 8.03 -24.99 0.23
C VAL A 460 7.73 -24.65 -1.23
N GLN A 461 7.40 -25.67 -1.99
CA GLN A 461 6.79 -25.52 -3.30
C GLN A 461 5.37 -26.08 -3.23
N THR A 462 4.37 -25.22 -3.31
CA THR A 462 2.97 -25.63 -3.45
C THR A 462 2.66 -25.64 -4.94
N GLY A 463 2.63 -26.79 -5.59
CA GLY A 463 2.30 -26.93 -7.00
C GLY A 463 2.09 -28.36 -7.40
N MET A 464 1.44 -28.58 -8.55
CA MET A 464 1.24 -29.89 -9.17
C MET A 464 2.57 -30.55 -9.51
N GLY A 465 3.24 -31.22 -8.58
CA GLY A 465 4.43 -31.96 -8.94
C GLY A 465 5.38 -32.41 -7.85
N GLY A 466 4.96 -32.61 -6.65
CA GLY A 466 5.87 -33.03 -5.60
C GLY A 466 5.28 -34.04 -4.60
N GLY A 467 4.98 -35.26 -5.01
CA GLY A 467 4.93 -36.35 -4.06
C GLY A 467 6.36 -36.65 -3.56
N PRO A 468 6.58 -37.06 -2.29
CA PRO A 468 7.88 -37.46 -1.80
C PRO A 468 8.28 -38.79 -2.44
N GLY A 469 9.01 -38.75 -3.53
CA GLY A 469 9.42 -39.95 -4.25
C GLY A 469 10.20 -39.64 -5.51
N GLY A 470 11.53 -39.57 -5.40
CA GLY A 470 12.41 -39.89 -6.49
C GLY A 470 12.92 -38.75 -7.34
N MET A 471 13.98 -38.05 -6.90
CA MET A 471 14.95 -37.50 -7.83
C MET A 471 15.61 -38.66 -8.58
N GLY A 472 15.11 -38.92 -9.78
CA GLY A 472 15.82 -39.66 -10.79
C GLY A 472 16.60 -38.63 -11.62
N ASP A 473 17.92 -38.75 -11.64
CA ASP A 473 18.81 -38.01 -12.51
C ASP A 473 18.30 -38.05 -13.96
N PHE A 474 17.78 -36.91 -14.45
CA PHE A 474 17.55 -36.72 -15.88
C PHE A 474 18.85 -36.26 -16.52
N GLN A 475 19.55 -37.24 -17.17
CA GLN A 475 20.61 -36.93 -18.11
C GLN A 475 20.01 -36.30 -19.38
N PRO A 476 20.51 -35.18 -19.89
CA PRO A 476 20.09 -34.65 -21.18
C PRO A 476 20.77 -35.48 -22.29
N GLY A 477 19.95 -36.16 -23.07
CA GLY A 477 20.43 -36.81 -24.28
C GLY A 477 19.91 -38.20 -24.48
N GLN A 478 18.71 -38.32 -25.05
CA GLN A 478 18.30 -39.27 -26.06
C GLN A 478 16.80 -39.05 -26.36
N MET A 479 16.52 -38.32 -27.44
CA MET A 479 15.23 -38.42 -28.11
C MET A 479 15.17 -39.70 -28.90
N PRO A 480 14.07 -40.47 -28.83
CA PRO A 480 13.84 -41.53 -29.82
C PRO A 480 13.49 -40.89 -31.15
N ASP A 481 14.20 -41.30 -32.21
CA ASP A 481 13.85 -41.02 -33.59
C ASP A 481 12.47 -41.60 -33.90
N GLY A 482 11.49 -40.73 -34.05
CA GLY A 482 10.18 -41.04 -34.58
C GLY A 482 9.86 -40.06 -35.68
N ASP A 483 9.78 -40.55 -36.93
CA ASP A 483 9.40 -39.80 -38.12
C ASP A 483 8.11 -39.01 -37.89
N PHE A 484 8.22 -37.69 -37.92
CA PHE A 484 7.08 -36.77 -37.95
C PHE A 484 6.83 -36.36 -39.41
N ASP A 485 5.72 -36.85 -39.99
CA ASP A 485 5.23 -36.43 -41.31
C ASP A 485 4.65 -34.98 -41.20
N PRO A 486 5.15 -34.02 -42.03
CA PRO A 486 4.69 -32.63 -41.97
C PRO A 486 3.28 -32.37 -42.54
N GLY A 487 2.52 -33.45 -42.90
CA GLY A 487 1.26 -33.36 -43.63
C GLY A 487 -0.02 -33.14 -42.85
N ASP A 488 -0.05 -33.33 -41.51
CA ASP A 488 -1.28 -33.25 -40.71
C ASP A 488 -1.36 -32.04 -39.81
N ARG A 489 -1.46 -30.84 -40.41
CA ARG A 489 -1.95 -29.67 -39.68
C ARG A 489 -3.43 -29.46 -39.98
N PRO A 490 -4.32 -29.48 -38.98
CA PRO A 490 -5.68 -28.99 -39.15
C PRO A 490 -5.66 -27.48 -39.41
N THR A 491 -6.32 -27.06 -40.46
CA THR A 491 -6.52 -25.63 -40.80
C THR A 491 -7.41 -24.96 -39.76
N PRO A 492 -7.03 -23.76 -39.22
CA PRO A 492 -7.89 -23.01 -38.34
C PRO A 492 -9.13 -22.48 -39.06
N PRO A 493 -10.29 -22.38 -38.37
CA PRO A 493 -11.50 -21.85 -39.00
C PRO A 493 -11.36 -20.37 -39.29
N SER A 494 -11.67 -19.98 -40.54
CA SER A 494 -11.75 -18.61 -41.02
C SER A 494 -12.98 -17.90 -40.38
N GLY A 495 -12.76 -17.18 -39.28
CA GLY A 495 -13.73 -16.27 -38.70
C GLY A 495 -13.10 -14.90 -38.51
N GLY A 496 -13.35 -13.98 -39.43
CA GLY A 496 -12.83 -12.62 -39.36
C GLY A 496 -13.51 -11.85 -38.26
N PHE A 497 -12.69 -11.31 -37.35
CA PHE A 497 -13.10 -10.30 -36.41
C PHE A 497 -13.00 -8.92 -37.07
N GLN A 498 -14.12 -8.23 -37.21
CA GLN A 498 -14.14 -6.81 -37.62
C GLN A 498 -14.15 -5.94 -36.34
N PRO A 499 -13.30 -4.93 -36.22
CA PRO A 499 -13.35 -4.00 -35.11
C PRO A 499 -14.56 -3.07 -35.24
N GLY A 500 -15.40 -3.03 -34.22
CA GLY A 500 -16.52 -2.10 -34.11
C GLY A 500 -16.03 -0.69 -33.87
N THR A 501 -16.42 0.23 -34.71
CA THR A 501 -16.30 1.69 -34.52
C THR A 501 -17.20 2.14 -33.37
N LYS A 502 -16.60 2.79 -32.35
CA LYS A 502 -17.32 3.54 -31.33
C LYS A 502 -17.89 4.82 -31.97
N GLN A 503 -19.19 5.03 -31.76
CA GLN A 503 -19.84 6.34 -31.81
C GLN A 503 -19.81 6.96 -30.43
#